data_a230b8c602774a35b6605441b03fa53a
#
_entry.id   a230b8c602774a35b6605441b03fa53a
#
_cell.length_a   1.000
_cell.length_b   1.000
_cell.length_c   1.000
_cell.angle_alpha   90.00
_cell.angle_beta   90.00
_cell.angle_gamma   90.00
#
_symmetry.space_group_name_H-M   'P 1'
#
loop_
_entity.id
_entity.type
_entity.pdbx_description
1 polymer ?
#
loop_
_entity_poly.entity_id
_entity_poly.type
_entity_poly.pdbx_seq_one_letter_code
_entity_poly.pdbx_strand_id
1 'polypeptide(L)'
;KVNLKNGPKVSNVMYGTFFGGDTAMKEFRNGFDGVFSTYIGYNGSHQVFNGNSLWQNGGTLGVTGTLYKGDWFGGWTIATGLSGVDANTMYGSENFGMWSIGTALKTGYNWELLNNKFIIQPHFIASYSLVDTFNYTNAAGLKIHSDPLSAVQLAPGLKFIGNLKDGWQPYLGVDFMWNIMDKTKFTAMDTSLPQLSVKPYIQYGIGVQKRWSERSTGYAQAMFRNIGRNGVIFSLGYRAAFGRGK
;
A
#
# COMPACT_ATOMS: atom_id res chain seq x y z
N LYS A 1 3.86 -9.42 11.73
CA LYS A 1 4.81 -10.50 11.36
C LYS A 1 4.57 -10.91 9.91
N VAL A 2 5.63 -11.16 9.18
CA VAL A 2 5.58 -11.67 7.79
C VAL A 2 6.13 -13.09 7.80
N ASN A 3 5.40 -14.02 7.19
CA ASN A 3 5.81 -15.41 7.05
C ASN A 3 6.32 -15.60 5.61
N LEU A 4 7.63 -15.73 5.46
CA LEU A 4 8.25 -16.03 4.19
C LEU A 4 8.16 -17.53 3.89
N LYS A 5 8.01 -17.88 2.64
CA LYS A 5 8.17 -19.25 2.16
C LYS A 5 9.68 -19.52 2.12
N ASN A 6 10.14 -20.56 2.78
CA ASN A 6 11.57 -20.94 2.91
C ASN A 6 12.46 -19.90 3.61
N GLY A 7 11.89 -19.01 4.44
CA GLY A 7 12.63 -17.94 5.11
C GLY A 7 12.24 -17.72 6.57
N PRO A 8 12.92 -16.79 7.24
CA PRO A 8 12.64 -16.47 8.65
C PRO A 8 11.31 -15.77 8.81
N LYS A 9 10.80 -15.78 10.04
CA LYS A 9 9.68 -14.91 10.42
C LYS A 9 10.22 -13.50 10.68
N VAL A 10 9.69 -12.52 9.97
CA VAL A 10 10.08 -11.11 10.11
C VAL A 10 9.02 -10.39 10.96
N SER A 11 9.45 -9.80 12.07
CA SER A 11 8.66 -8.79 12.78
C SER A 11 8.84 -7.46 12.05
N ASN A 12 7.74 -6.79 11.72
CA ASN A 12 7.79 -5.51 11.02
C ASN A 12 6.75 -4.56 11.62
N VAL A 13 7.21 -3.35 11.96
CA VAL A 13 6.37 -2.21 12.30
C VAL A 13 6.56 -1.17 11.20
N MET A 14 5.47 -0.69 10.63
CA MET A 14 5.49 0.34 9.59
C MET A 14 4.71 1.55 10.07
N TYR A 15 5.17 2.74 9.70
CA TYR A 15 4.52 4.01 10.00
C TYR A 15 4.72 4.98 8.84
N GLY A 16 3.85 5.96 8.75
CA GLY A 16 3.98 6.97 7.71
C GLY A 16 2.88 8.03 7.78
N THR A 17 3.13 9.11 7.10
CA THR A 17 2.17 10.20 6.89
C THR A 17 2.25 10.69 5.46
N PHE A 18 1.10 11.06 4.91
CA PHE A 18 0.99 11.51 3.53
C PHE A 18 0.18 12.79 3.48
N PHE A 19 0.62 13.71 2.64
CA PHE A 19 -0.06 14.97 2.33
C PHE A 19 -0.25 15.05 0.82
N GLY A 20 -1.40 15.48 0.39
CA GLY A 20 -1.68 15.55 -1.03
C GLY A 20 -2.79 16.53 -1.35
N GLY A 21 -2.97 16.77 -2.64
CA GLY A 21 -4.02 17.60 -3.19
C GLY A 21 -4.74 16.90 -4.33
N ASP A 22 -6.05 17.12 -4.38
CA ASP A 22 -6.91 16.60 -5.44
C ASP A 22 -7.36 17.73 -6.36
N THR A 23 -7.54 17.42 -7.64
CA THR A 23 -8.29 18.31 -8.52
C THR A 23 -9.77 18.26 -8.16
N ALA A 24 -10.53 19.27 -8.56
CA ALA A 24 -11.98 19.15 -8.59
C ALA A 24 -12.37 17.98 -9.52
N MET A 25 -13.49 17.33 -9.22
CA MET A 25 -14.07 16.33 -10.12
C MET A 25 -14.40 17.00 -11.45
N LYS A 26 -13.94 16.41 -12.54
CA LYS A 26 -14.19 16.89 -13.91
C LYS A 26 -14.98 15.85 -14.65
N GLU A 27 -16.02 16.31 -15.35
CA GLU A 27 -16.71 15.51 -16.33
C GLU A 27 -15.88 15.43 -17.60
N PHE A 28 -15.63 14.21 -18.07
CA PHE A 28 -14.96 13.92 -19.32
C PHE A 28 -15.97 13.51 -20.39
N ARG A 29 -15.48 13.39 -21.61
CA ARG A 29 -16.27 12.90 -22.73
C ARG A 29 -16.88 11.52 -22.41
N ASN A 30 -18.10 11.24 -22.87
CA ASN A 30 -18.81 9.97 -22.70
C ASN A 30 -19.29 9.65 -21.27
N GLY A 31 -19.54 10.65 -20.43
CA GLY A 31 -20.14 10.48 -19.10
C GLY A 31 -19.20 9.83 -18.08
N PHE A 32 -17.89 10.05 -18.22
CA PHE A 32 -16.92 9.72 -17.18
C PHE A 32 -16.67 10.95 -16.31
N ASP A 33 -16.66 10.75 -15.02
CA ASP A 33 -16.18 11.71 -14.04
C ASP A 33 -14.80 11.29 -13.56
N GLY A 34 -13.91 12.25 -13.32
CA GLY A 34 -12.55 11.92 -12.88
C GLY A 34 -11.95 12.91 -11.92
N VAL A 35 -11.07 12.39 -11.07
CA VAL A 35 -10.27 13.12 -10.10
C VAL A 35 -8.82 12.71 -10.25
N PHE A 36 -7.92 13.69 -10.26
CA PHE A 36 -6.48 13.46 -10.19
C PHE A 36 -5.95 13.99 -8.86
N SER A 37 -5.02 13.25 -8.30
CA SER A 37 -4.41 13.56 -7.02
C SER A 37 -2.90 13.44 -7.12
N THR A 38 -2.20 14.28 -6.38
CA THR A 38 -0.76 14.15 -6.14
C THR A 38 -0.52 14.11 -4.65
N TYR A 39 0.48 13.37 -4.22
CA TYR A 39 0.84 13.29 -2.82
C TYR A 39 2.33 13.13 -2.61
N ILE A 40 2.78 13.61 -1.48
CA ILE A 40 4.10 13.37 -0.92
C ILE A 40 3.93 12.76 0.46
N GLY A 41 4.82 11.87 0.84
CA GLY A 41 4.75 11.22 2.12
C GLY A 41 6.10 10.93 2.73
N TYR A 42 6.08 10.72 4.02
CA TYR A 42 7.15 10.13 4.78
C TYR A 42 6.71 8.76 5.26
N ASN A 43 7.57 7.78 5.11
CA ASN A 43 7.32 6.41 5.56
C ASN A 43 8.58 5.82 6.17
N GLY A 44 8.35 4.97 7.15
CA GLY A 44 9.43 4.24 7.80
C GLY A 44 8.99 2.85 8.20
N SER A 45 9.97 2.01 8.46
CA SER A 45 9.74 0.68 9.01
C SER A 45 10.88 0.24 9.93
N HIS A 46 10.52 -0.57 10.91
CA HIS A 46 11.46 -1.29 11.74
C HIS A 46 11.23 -2.78 11.59
N GLN A 47 12.23 -3.50 11.14
CA GLN A 47 12.19 -4.93 10.87
C GLN A 47 13.17 -5.65 11.77
N VAL A 48 12.74 -6.78 12.35
CA VAL A 48 13.59 -7.63 13.20
C VAL A 48 13.43 -9.08 12.76
N PHE A 49 14.55 -9.74 12.49
CA PHE A 49 14.60 -11.16 12.16
C PHE A 49 15.98 -11.76 12.49
N ASN A 50 16.00 -12.94 13.05
CA ASN A 50 17.22 -13.71 13.33
C ASN A 50 18.35 -12.89 14.02
N GLY A 51 18.00 -12.03 14.97
CA GLY A 51 18.97 -11.18 15.67
C GLY A 51 19.42 -9.93 14.90
N ASN A 52 19.00 -9.77 13.64
CA ASN A 52 19.26 -8.56 12.86
C ASN A 52 18.11 -7.56 13.04
N SER A 53 18.41 -6.28 12.99
CA SER A 53 17.41 -5.21 12.97
C SER A 53 17.71 -4.22 11.85
N LEU A 54 16.66 -3.79 11.15
CA LEU A 54 16.71 -2.80 10.07
C LEU A 54 15.75 -1.67 10.35
N TRP A 55 16.26 -0.45 10.31
CA TRP A 55 15.48 0.79 10.34
C TRP A 55 15.50 1.41 8.96
N GLN A 56 14.35 1.55 8.35
CA GLN A 56 14.20 2.21 7.06
C GLN A 56 13.41 3.50 7.25
N ASN A 57 13.88 4.59 6.68
CA ASN A 57 13.19 5.88 6.68
C ASN A 57 13.33 6.53 5.30
N GLY A 58 12.24 7.08 4.80
CA GLY A 58 12.26 7.63 3.45
C GLY A 58 11.09 8.51 3.09
N GLY A 59 11.20 9.09 1.90
CA GLY A 59 10.17 9.90 1.28
C GLY A 59 9.54 9.17 0.09
N THR A 60 8.26 9.47 -0.15
CA THR A 60 7.49 8.94 -1.29
C THR A 60 6.78 10.09 -1.98
N LEU A 61 6.78 10.07 -3.30
CA LEU A 61 6.01 10.95 -4.17
C LEU A 61 5.11 10.09 -5.05
N GLY A 62 3.84 10.49 -5.21
CA GLY A 62 2.93 9.73 -6.06
C GLY A 62 1.86 10.57 -6.72
N VAL A 63 1.28 9.99 -7.76
CA VAL A 63 0.15 10.52 -8.50
C VAL A 63 -0.93 9.44 -8.62
N THR A 64 -2.18 9.85 -8.55
CA THR A 64 -3.34 8.95 -8.63
C THR A 64 -4.39 9.56 -9.55
N GLY A 65 -5.00 8.74 -10.38
CA GLY A 65 -6.17 9.10 -11.15
C GLY A 65 -7.31 8.14 -10.82
N THR A 66 -8.52 8.67 -10.66
CA THR A 66 -9.73 7.87 -10.44
C THR A 66 -10.79 8.33 -11.41
N LEU A 67 -11.42 7.38 -12.09
CA LEU A 67 -12.52 7.58 -13.03
C LEU A 67 -13.76 6.86 -12.52
N TYR A 68 -14.89 7.48 -12.73
CA TYR A 68 -16.22 6.97 -12.38
C TYR A 68 -17.12 6.97 -13.61
N LYS A 69 -17.96 5.97 -13.75
CA LYS A 69 -19.01 5.90 -14.76
C LYS A 69 -20.23 5.14 -14.22
N GLY A 70 -21.27 5.88 -13.83
CA GLY A 70 -22.37 5.29 -13.07
C GLY A 70 -21.83 4.62 -11.80
N ASP A 71 -22.15 3.34 -11.61
CA ASP A 71 -21.71 2.56 -10.45
C ASP A 71 -20.29 1.98 -10.58
N TRP A 72 -19.68 2.08 -11.75
CA TRP A 72 -18.31 1.64 -11.99
C TRP A 72 -17.30 2.68 -11.54
N PHE A 73 -16.20 2.22 -10.95
CA PHE A 73 -15.04 3.04 -10.73
C PHE A 73 -13.76 2.30 -11.13
N GLY A 74 -12.79 3.07 -11.57
CA GLY A 74 -11.44 2.60 -11.87
C GLY A 74 -10.43 3.64 -11.42
N GLY A 75 -9.30 3.19 -10.88
CA GLY A 75 -8.24 4.07 -10.42
C GLY A 75 -6.87 3.49 -10.77
N TRP A 76 -5.92 4.38 -10.92
CA TRP A 76 -4.51 4.03 -11.06
C TRP A 76 -3.68 4.92 -10.16
N THR A 77 -2.53 4.40 -9.72
CA THR A 77 -1.53 5.16 -8.99
C THR A 77 -0.14 4.80 -9.46
N ILE A 78 0.74 5.77 -9.47
CA ILE A 78 2.18 5.58 -9.66
C ILE A 78 2.88 6.32 -8.54
N ALA A 79 3.83 5.67 -7.89
CA ALA A 79 4.59 6.25 -6.81
C ALA A 79 6.07 5.87 -6.93
N THR A 80 6.93 6.76 -6.47
CA THR A 80 8.36 6.51 -6.32
C THR A 80 8.81 6.88 -4.92
N GLY A 81 9.81 6.21 -4.40
CA GLY A 81 10.33 6.44 -3.07
C GLY A 81 11.85 6.32 -3.01
N LEU A 82 12.42 7.09 -2.09
CA LEU A 82 13.84 7.01 -1.71
C LEU A 82 13.90 6.83 -0.21
N SER A 83 14.74 5.89 0.25
CA SER A 83 14.88 5.57 1.68
C SER A 83 16.34 5.33 2.04
N GLY A 84 16.70 5.71 3.25
CA GLY A 84 17.91 5.23 3.93
C GLY A 84 17.57 4.05 4.82
N VAL A 85 18.49 3.11 4.92
CA VAL A 85 18.38 1.93 5.78
C VAL A 85 19.60 1.87 6.70
N ASP A 86 19.35 1.79 7.99
CA ASP A 86 20.32 1.49 9.03
C ASP A 86 20.10 0.04 9.48
N ALA A 87 21.07 -0.82 9.20
CA ALA A 87 21.00 -2.23 9.53
C ALA A 87 22.02 -2.58 10.60
N ASN A 88 21.57 -3.23 11.68
CA ASN A 88 22.44 -3.86 12.65
C ASN A 88 22.40 -5.37 12.42
N THR A 89 23.53 -5.92 12.00
CA THR A 89 23.70 -7.33 11.69
C THR A 89 24.67 -7.98 12.66
N MET A 90 24.77 -9.29 12.63
CA MET A 90 25.76 -10.03 13.41
C MET A 90 27.22 -9.67 13.03
N TYR A 91 27.44 -9.01 11.90
CA TYR A 91 28.76 -8.56 11.43
C TYR A 91 29.04 -7.08 11.73
N GLY A 92 28.08 -6.36 12.25
CA GLY A 92 28.17 -4.93 12.58
C GLY A 92 27.03 -4.09 12.01
N SER A 93 27.22 -2.78 12.09
CA SER A 93 26.25 -1.80 11.56
C SER A 93 26.57 -1.45 10.12
N GLU A 94 25.53 -1.36 9.30
CA GLU A 94 25.59 -1.06 7.88
C GLU A 94 24.57 0.02 7.52
N ASN A 95 24.93 0.91 6.61
CA ASN A 95 24.05 1.96 6.11
C ASN A 95 24.01 1.91 4.59
N PHE A 96 22.82 1.93 4.02
CA PHE A 96 22.65 1.95 2.57
C PHE A 96 21.36 2.65 2.15
N GLY A 97 21.34 3.09 0.91
CA GLY A 97 20.15 3.69 0.31
C GLY A 97 19.33 2.68 -0.49
N MET A 98 18.03 2.95 -0.59
CA MET A 98 17.10 2.19 -1.41
C MET A 98 16.25 3.15 -2.24
N TRP A 99 15.85 2.71 -3.42
CA TRP A 99 14.83 3.37 -4.21
C TRP A 99 13.70 2.39 -4.55
N SER A 100 12.54 2.92 -4.81
CA SER A 100 11.38 2.12 -5.18
C SER A 100 10.52 2.83 -6.20
N ILE A 101 9.87 2.05 -7.05
CA ILE A 101 8.78 2.49 -7.89
C ILE A 101 7.64 1.51 -7.77
N GLY A 102 6.42 2.02 -7.70
CA GLY A 102 5.22 1.19 -7.61
C GLY A 102 4.12 1.74 -8.50
N THR A 103 3.32 0.85 -9.04
CA THR A 103 2.10 1.18 -9.74
C THR A 103 0.98 0.26 -9.30
N ALA A 104 -0.24 0.76 -9.27
CA ALA A 104 -1.41 -0.04 -8.97
C ALA A 104 -2.59 0.38 -9.82
N LEU A 105 -3.40 -0.60 -10.16
CA LEU A 105 -4.70 -0.43 -10.81
C LEU A 105 -5.77 -0.98 -9.88
N LYS A 106 -6.86 -0.25 -9.73
CA LYS A 106 -8.04 -0.67 -8.97
C LYS A 106 -9.27 -0.51 -9.83
N THR A 107 -10.16 -1.49 -9.81
CA THR A 107 -11.48 -1.36 -10.42
C THR A 107 -12.52 -1.99 -9.50
N GLY A 108 -13.76 -1.56 -9.62
CA GLY A 108 -14.85 -2.12 -8.84
C GLY A 108 -16.21 -1.59 -9.30
N TYR A 109 -17.21 -2.10 -8.64
CA TYR A 109 -18.62 -1.80 -8.91
C TYR A 109 -19.36 -1.57 -7.61
N ASN A 110 -20.26 -0.59 -7.58
CA ASN A 110 -21.11 -0.29 -6.43
C ASN A 110 -22.51 -0.86 -6.65
N TRP A 111 -22.84 -1.97 -6.03
CA TRP A 111 -24.22 -2.46 -5.99
C TRP A 111 -24.97 -1.75 -4.87
N GLU A 112 -25.79 -0.81 -5.26
CA GLU A 112 -26.63 -0.05 -4.35
C GLU A 112 -27.91 -0.81 -4.01
N LEU A 113 -28.15 -1.03 -2.72
CA LEU A 113 -29.28 -1.74 -2.19
C LEU A 113 -30.07 -0.88 -1.19
N LEU A 114 -31.33 -1.20 -0.99
CA LEU A 114 -32.19 -0.54 0.00
C LEU A 114 -32.27 0.99 -0.18
N ASN A 115 -32.45 1.45 -1.42
CA ASN A 115 -32.43 2.88 -1.77
C ASN A 115 -31.15 3.57 -1.31
N ASN A 116 -30.01 3.03 -1.69
CA ASN A 116 -28.65 3.52 -1.38
C ASN A 116 -28.27 3.53 0.10
N LYS A 117 -29.03 2.86 0.97
CA LYS A 117 -28.66 2.71 2.38
C LYS A 117 -27.53 1.70 2.60
N PHE A 118 -27.35 0.79 1.66
CA PHE A 118 -26.35 -0.25 1.72
C PHE A 118 -25.71 -0.47 0.36
N ILE A 119 -24.39 -0.57 0.31
CA ILE A 119 -23.62 -0.80 -0.93
C ILE A 119 -22.75 -2.04 -0.74
N ILE A 120 -22.84 -2.94 -1.70
CA ILE A 120 -21.88 -4.04 -1.84
C ILE A 120 -20.91 -3.63 -2.95
N GLN A 121 -19.61 -3.56 -2.63
CA GLN A 121 -18.58 -3.11 -3.54
C GLN A 121 -17.54 -4.22 -3.79
N PRO A 122 -17.77 -5.12 -4.77
CA PRO A 122 -16.72 -5.96 -5.28
C PRO A 122 -15.66 -5.10 -5.95
N HIS A 123 -14.39 -5.44 -5.71
CA HIS A 123 -13.28 -4.73 -6.32
C HIS A 123 -12.10 -5.65 -6.58
N PHE A 124 -11.23 -5.23 -7.46
CA PHE A 124 -9.99 -5.90 -7.78
C PHE A 124 -8.85 -4.90 -7.83
N ILE A 125 -7.74 -5.24 -7.21
CA ILE A 125 -6.51 -4.45 -7.24
C ILE A 125 -5.40 -5.31 -7.83
N ALA A 126 -4.67 -4.75 -8.79
CA ALA A 126 -3.42 -5.29 -9.28
C ALA A 126 -2.32 -4.26 -9.03
N SER A 127 -1.23 -4.66 -8.40
CA SER A 127 -0.10 -3.76 -8.15
C SER A 127 1.21 -4.40 -8.55
N TYR A 128 2.11 -3.57 -9.03
CA TYR A 128 3.50 -3.91 -9.29
C TYR A 128 4.40 -3.00 -8.46
N SER A 129 5.43 -3.58 -7.88
CA SER A 129 6.45 -2.83 -7.16
C SER A 129 7.84 -3.33 -7.54
N LEU A 130 8.75 -2.40 -7.70
CA LEU A 130 10.18 -2.61 -7.91
C LEU A 130 10.92 -1.88 -6.79
N VAL A 131 11.82 -2.58 -6.14
CA VAL A 131 12.68 -2.04 -5.07
C VAL A 131 14.11 -2.47 -5.34
N ASP A 132 15.03 -1.55 -5.21
CA ASP A 132 16.45 -1.83 -5.36
C ASP A 132 17.27 -1.04 -4.33
N THR A 133 18.43 -1.58 -3.97
CA THR A 133 19.38 -0.90 -3.11
C THR A 133 20.51 -0.30 -3.94
N PHE A 134 20.99 0.86 -3.53
CA PHE A 134 22.24 1.38 -4.08
C PHE A 134 23.41 0.48 -3.64
N ASN A 135 24.42 0.38 -4.49
CA ASN A 135 25.63 -0.36 -4.15
C ASN A 135 26.26 0.19 -2.87
N TYR A 136 26.64 -0.69 -1.96
CA TYR A 136 27.28 -0.31 -0.71
C TYR A 136 28.34 -1.33 -0.29
N THR A 137 29.13 -0.96 0.72
CA THR A 137 30.09 -1.87 1.35
C THR A 137 29.53 -2.26 2.71
N ASN A 138 29.39 -3.56 2.97
CA ASN A 138 28.85 -4.06 4.23
C ASN A 138 29.88 -3.95 5.39
N ALA A 139 29.44 -4.26 6.61
CA ALA A 139 30.29 -4.20 7.80
C ALA A 139 31.50 -5.16 7.77
N ALA A 140 31.46 -6.20 6.94
CA ALA A 140 32.57 -7.11 6.71
C ALA A 140 33.54 -6.62 5.60
N GLY A 141 33.35 -5.43 5.04
CA GLY A 141 34.19 -4.86 3.98
C GLY A 141 33.89 -5.39 2.58
N LEU A 142 32.81 -6.14 2.39
CA LEU A 142 32.41 -6.69 1.10
C LEU A 142 31.55 -5.70 0.33
N LYS A 143 31.83 -5.55 -0.96
CA LYS A 143 30.98 -4.78 -1.87
C LYS A 143 29.70 -5.55 -2.18
N ILE A 144 28.56 -4.96 -1.90
CA ILE A 144 27.24 -5.53 -2.12
C ILE A 144 26.62 -4.89 -3.35
N HIS A 145 26.23 -5.74 -4.29
CA HIS A 145 25.38 -5.42 -5.43
C HIS A 145 24.10 -6.22 -5.26
N SER A 146 22.95 -5.56 -5.23
CA SER A 146 21.68 -6.27 -5.17
C SER A 146 21.03 -6.30 -6.54
N ASP A 147 20.33 -7.39 -6.83
CA ASP A 147 19.41 -7.43 -7.95
C ASP A 147 18.08 -6.76 -7.55
N PRO A 148 17.47 -5.96 -8.44
CA PRO A 148 16.17 -5.37 -8.15
C PRO A 148 15.12 -6.41 -7.80
N LEU A 149 14.40 -6.20 -6.71
CA LEU A 149 13.29 -7.02 -6.30
C LEU A 149 12.01 -6.51 -6.93
N SER A 150 11.39 -7.31 -7.78
CA SER A 150 10.08 -7.01 -8.36
C SER A 150 9.00 -7.91 -7.78
N ALA A 151 7.83 -7.35 -7.52
CA ALA A 151 6.69 -8.08 -7.03
C ALA A 151 5.40 -7.64 -7.73
N VAL A 152 4.56 -8.60 -8.08
CA VAL A 152 3.18 -8.38 -8.53
C VAL A 152 2.25 -8.91 -7.45
N GLN A 153 1.28 -8.11 -7.05
CA GLN A 153 0.25 -8.50 -6.10
C GLN A 153 -1.12 -8.31 -6.72
N LEU A 154 -1.96 -9.33 -6.61
CA LEU A 154 -3.36 -9.33 -6.98
C LEU A 154 -4.20 -9.37 -5.69
N ALA A 155 -5.23 -8.54 -5.64
CA ALA A 155 -6.10 -8.45 -4.47
C ALA A 155 -7.58 -8.31 -4.90
N PRO A 156 -8.27 -9.43 -5.19
CA PRO A 156 -9.72 -9.42 -5.22
C PRO A 156 -10.27 -9.17 -3.82
N GLY A 157 -11.32 -8.35 -3.75
CA GLY A 157 -11.91 -7.97 -2.47
C GLY A 157 -13.38 -7.63 -2.56
N LEU A 158 -13.97 -7.53 -1.38
CA LEU A 158 -15.37 -7.17 -1.20
C LEU A 158 -15.49 -6.18 -0.04
N LYS A 159 -16.22 -5.11 -0.26
CA LYS A 159 -16.48 -4.10 0.75
C LYS A 159 -17.98 -3.91 0.90
N PHE A 160 -18.44 -3.84 2.13
CA PHE A 160 -19.82 -3.60 2.53
C PHE A 160 -19.90 -2.23 3.19
N ILE A 161 -20.69 -1.33 2.66
CA ILE A 161 -20.77 0.06 3.10
C ILE A 161 -22.21 0.37 3.49
N GLY A 162 -22.39 0.91 4.69
CA GLY A 162 -23.66 1.46 5.13
C GLY A 162 -23.69 2.97 4.92
N ASN A 163 -24.74 3.48 4.29
CA ASN A 163 -24.99 4.93 4.18
C ASN A 163 -25.99 5.33 5.26
N LEU A 164 -25.47 5.88 6.36
CA LEU A 164 -26.29 6.37 7.47
C LEU A 164 -26.60 7.87 7.30
N LYS A 165 -27.51 8.36 8.14
CA LYS A 165 -27.81 9.79 8.22
C LYS A 165 -26.55 10.61 8.55
N ASP A 166 -26.61 11.90 8.24
CA ASP A 166 -25.56 12.88 8.54
C ASP A 166 -24.18 12.56 7.95
N GLY A 167 -24.13 11.80 6.84
CA GLY A 167 -22.90 11.52 6.11
C GLY A 167 -21.97 10.48 6.77
N TRP A 168 -22.48 9.67 7.69
CA TRP A 168 -21.75 8.55 8.24
C TRP A 168 -21.79 7.33 7.32
N GLN A 169 -20.63 6.75 7.03
CA GLN A 169 -20.47 5.58 6.19
C GLN A 169 -19.57 4.54 6.88
N PRO A 170 -20.11 3.73 7.80
CA PRO A 170 -19.38 2.58 8.30
C PRO A 170 -19.20 1.54 7.19
N TYR A 171 -18.10 0.82 7.23
CA TYR A 171 -17.82 -0.24 6.27
C TYR A 171 -17.06 -1.40 6.88
N LEU A 172 -17.23 -2.55 6.25
CA LEU A 172 -16.46 -3.76 6.47
C LEU A 172 -15.82 -4.16 5.14
N GLY A 173 -14.56 -4.55 5.16
CA GLY A 173 -13.85 -5.00 3.97
C GLY A 173 -13.11 -6.31 4.17
N VAL A 174 -12.98 -7.07 3.10
CA VAL A 174 -12.15 -8.27 3.02
C VAL A 174 -11.44 -8.32 1.69
N ASP A 175 -10.12 -8.53 1.71
CA ASP A 175 -9.27 -8.66 0.54
C ASP A 175 -8.44 -9.94 0.65
N PHE A 176 -8.34 -10.67 -0.45
CA PHE A 176 -7.42 -11.78 -0.58
C PHE A 176 -6.17 -11.30 -1.31
N MET A 177 -5.04 -11.27 -0.62
CA MET A 177 -3.77 -10.74 -1.12
C MET A 177 -2.91 -11.88 -1.65
N TRP A 178 -2.69 -11.93 -2.93
CA TRP A 178 -1.91 -12.96 -3.59
C TRP A 178 -0.71 -12.34 -4.30
N ASN A 179 0.50 -12.70 -3.83
CA ASN A 179 1.73 -12.28 -4.48
C ASN A 179 2.12 -13.31 -5.54
N ILE A 180 2.33 -12.82 -6.74
CA ILE A 180 2.91 -13.54 -7.87
C ILE A 180 4.18 -12.81 -8.28
N MET A 181 5.23 -13.50 -8.68
CA MET A 181 6.50 -12.88 -9.08
C MET A 181 7.21 -12.07 -7.96
N ASP A 182 7.16 -12.55 -6.72
CA ASP A 182 7.84 -11.92 -5.58
C ASP A 182 9.12 -12.69 -5.15
N LYS A 183 9.72 -13.43 -6.05
CA LYS A 183 10.86 -14.28 -5.75
C LYS A 183 12.15 -13.46 -5.75
N THR A 184 12.85 -13.48 -4.61
CA THR A 184 14.20 -12.94 -4.52
C THR A 184 15.20 -13.86 -5.22
N LYS A 185 16.14 -13.28 -5.94
CA LYS A 185 17.28 -13.98 -6.51
C LYS A 185 18.53 -13.48 -5.83
N PHE A 186 19.18 -14.32 -5.04
CA PHE A 186 20.49 -14.04 -4.46
C PHE A 186 21.47 -15.12 -4.86
N THR A 187 22.63 -14.71 -5.29
CA THR A 187 23.75 -15.59 -5.60
C THR A 187 24.92 -15.21 -4.71
N ALA A 188 25.45 -16.15 -3.97
CA ALA A 188 26.66 -15.98 -3.19
C ALA A 188 27.74 -16.93 -3.74
N MET A 189 28.82 -16.41 -4.30
CA MET A 189 29.94 -17.20 -4.86
C MET A 189 29.44 -18.37 -5.72
N ASP A 190 28.70 -18.09 -6.80
CA ASP A 190 28.14 -19.08 -7.74
C ASP A 190 27.08 -20.06 -7.16
N THR A 191 26.72 -19.90 -5.90
CA THR A 191 25.67 -20.69 -5.28
C THR A 191 24.38 -19.89 -5.18
N SER A 192 23.31 -20.36 -5.84
CA SER A 192 21.98 -19.74 -5.73
C SER A 192 21.37 -20.02 -4.36
N LEU A 193 21.00 -18.96 -3.63
CA LEU A 193 20.31 -19.08 -2.36
C LEU A 193 18.82 -19.40 -2.57
N PRO A 194 18.16 -20.03 -1.57
CA PRO A 194 16.73 -20.30 -1.64
C PRO A 194 15.91 -19.03 -1.92
N GLN A 195 15.00 -19.11 -2.89
CA GLN A 195 14.12 -18.01 -3.23
C GLN A 195 13.12 -17.77 -2.09
N LEU A 196 13.04 -16.53 -1.63
CA LEU A 196 12.08 -16.10 -0.61
C LEU A 196 10.83 -15.51 -1.31
N SER A 197 9.67 -15.87 -0.84
CA SER A 197 8.41 -15.26 -1.29
C SER A 197 7.44 -15.10 -0.13
N VAL A 198 6.53 -14.14 -0.24
CA VAL A 198 5.49 -13.91 0.77
C VAL A 198 4.31 -14.84 0.49
N LYS A 199 3.88 -15.60 1.49
CA LYS A 199 2.67 -16.43 1.36
C LYS A 199 1.43 -15.56 1.15
N PRO A 200 0.44 -16.04 0.39
CA PRO A 200 -0.85 -15.38 0.31
C PRO A 200 -1.43 -15.12 1.69
N TYR A 201 -2.15 -14.01 1.85
CA TYR A 201 -2.77 -13.63 3.11
C TYR A 201 -4.12 -12.99 2.89
N ILE A 202 -4.95 -13.01 3.93
CA ILE A 202 -6.23 -12.34 3.97
C ILE A 202 -6.07 -11.06 4.79
N GLN A 203 -6.64 -9.96 4.29
CA GLN A 203 -6.77 -8.71 5.00
C GLN A 203 -8.26 -8.41 5.15
N TYR A 204 -8.71 -8.16 6.35
CA TYR A 204 -10.10 -7.81 6.62
C TYR A 204 -10.18 -6.81 7.76
N GLY A 205 -11.27 -6.07 7.83
CA GLY A 205 -11.41 -5.10 8.90
C GLY A 205 -12.61 -4.19 8.72
N ILE A 206 -12.68 -3.24 9.62
CA ILE A 206 -13.74 -2.26 9.70
C ILE A 206 -13.20 -0.85 9.58
N GLY A 207 -14.05 0.03 9.11
CA GLY A 207 -13.75 1.44 9.10
C GLY A 207 -15.01 2.27 9.09
N VAL A 208 -14.82 3.56 9.23
CA VAL A 208 -15.88 4.54 9.14
C VAL A 208 -15.36 5.76 8.39
N GLN A 209 -16.17 6.25 7.49
CA GLN A 209 -15.97 7.54 6.85
C GLN A 209 -17.07 8.48 7.31
N LYS A 210 -16.71 9.74 7.56
CA LYS A 210 -17.63 10.82 7.89
C LYS A 210 -17.47 11.95 6.90
N ARG A 211 -18.52 12.32 6.24
CA ARG A 211 -18.60 13.52 5.42
C ARG A 211 -19.33 14.62 6.19
N TRP A 212 -18.60 15.65 6.61
CA TRP A 212 -19.19 16.82 7.30
C TRP A 212 -19.77 17.83 6.32
N SER A 213 -19.18 17.93 5.13
CA SER A 213 -19.61 18.78 4.05
C SER A 213 -19.11 18.23 2.71
N GLU A 214 -19.45 18.84 1.60
CA GLU A 214 -18.88 18.52 0.28
C GLU A 214 -17.35 18.72 0.23
N ARG A 215 -16.82 19.52 1.14
CA ARG A 215 -15.39 19.89 1.20
C ARG A 215 -14.62 19.21 2.31
N SER A 216 -15.28 18.50 3.20
CA SER A 216 -14.65 17.97 4.40
C SER A 216 -15.07 16.54 4.64
N THR A 217 -14.11 15.63 4.61
CA THR A 217 -14.30 14.19 4.82
C THR A 217 -13.16 13.64 5.67
N GLY A 218 -13.48 12.80 6.63
CA GLY A 218 -12.48 12.06 7.38
C GLY A 218 -12.80 10.58 7.41
N TYR A 219 -11.80 9.77 7.67
CA TYR A 219 -11.97 8.34 7.85
C TYR A 219 -11.05 7.79 8.94
N ALA A 220 -11.47 6.68 9.51
CA ALA A 220 -10.68 5.85 10.40
C ALA A 220 -10.92 4.39 10.06
N GLN A 221 -9.87 3.58 10.07
CA GLN A 221 -10.00 2.14 9.82
C GLN A 221 -8.99 1.32 10.62
N ALA A 222 -9.40 0.09 10.92
CA ALA A 222 -8.55 -0.96 11.47
C ALA A 222 -8.66 -2.22 10.60
N MET A 223 -7.54 -2.68 10.06
CA MET A 223 -7.46 -3.85 9.21
C MET A 223 -6.56 -4.90 9.84
N PHE A 224 -7.01 -6.13 9.85
CA PHE A 224 -6.29 -7.30 10.35
C PHE A 224 -5.74 -8.10 9.18
N ARG A 225 -4.57 -8.68 9.35
CA ARG A 225 -3.94 -9.56 8.38
C ARG A 225 -3.66 -10.91 9.01
N ASN A 226 -3.99 -11.98 8.30
CA ASN A 226 -3.78 -13.36 8.76
C ASN A 226 -3.25 -14.25 7.64
N ILE A 227 -2.67 -15.39 8.02
CA ILE A 227 -2.06 -16.44 7.19
C ILE A 227 -0.61 -16.09 6.83
N GLY A 228 -0.32 -15.57 5.64
CA GLY A 228 1.05 -15.21 5.21
C GLY A 228 1.62 -13.97 5.90
N ARG A 229 0.75 -13.09 6.36
CA ARG A 229 1.09 -11.94 7.21
C ARG A 229 0.14 -11.90 8.39
N ASN A 230 0.68 -11.67 9.58
CA ASN A 230 -0.12 -11.50 10.80
C ASN A 230 0.15 -10.10 11.36
N GLY A 231 -0.90 -9.33 11.55
CA GLY A 231 -0.75 -7.98 12.09
C GLY A 231 -2.01 -7.15 11.97
N VAL A 232 -1.91 -5.93 12.45
CA VAL A 232 -2.99 -4.94 12.42
C VAL A 232 -2.46 -3.67 11.77
N ILE A 233 -3.31 -3.00 11.00
CA ILE A 233 -3.04 -1.69 10.43
C ILE A 233 -4.12 -0.75 10.93
N PHE A 234 -3.69 0.38 11.47
CA PHE A 234 -4.57 1.51 11.76
C PHE A 234 -4.28 2.62 10.76
N SER A 235 -5.33 3.22 10.23
CA SER A 235 -5.21 4.37 9.33
C SER A 235 -6.24 5.41 9.71
N LEU A 236 -5.78 6.66 9.71
CA LEU A 236 -6.61 7.84 9.89
C LEU A 236 -6.34 8.78 8.72
N GLY A 237 -7.35 9.45 8.23
CA GLY A 237 -7.18 10.44 7.20
C GLY A 237 -8.24 11.51 7.28
N TYR A 238 -7.86 12.70 6.84
CA TYR A 238 -8.76 13.84 6.71
C TYR A 238 -8.50 14.56 5.39
N ARG A 239 -9.56 14.87 4.69
CA ARG A 239 -9.54 15.63 3.44
C ARG A 239 -10.29 16.94 3.63
N ALA A 240 -9.63 18.04 3.29
CA ALA A 240 -10.26 19.33 3.14
C ALA A 240 -10.04 19.84 1.71
N ALA A 241 -11.10 20.21 1.02
CA ALA A 241 -11.02 20.84 -0.29
C ALA A 241 -10.87 22.36 -0.12
N PHE A 242 -9.78 22.90 -0.63
CA PHE A 242 -9.52 24.33 -0.68
C PHE A 242 -9.88 24.86 -2.08
N GLY A 243 -10.60 25.96 -2.15
CA GLY A 243 -11.00 26.61 -3.40
C GLY A 243 -12.43 27.09 -3.38
N ARG A 244 -12.77 28.04 -4.24
CA ARG A 244 -14.17 28.48 -4.46
C ARG A 244 -14.88 27.38 -5.22
N GLY A 245 -15.89 26.75 -4.59
CA GLY A 245 -16.90 26.01 -5.33
C GLY A 245 -17.68 27.01 -6.20
N LYS A 246 -17.95 26.61 -7.42
CA LYS A 246 -18.96 27.27 -8.22
C LYS A 246 -20.32 26.95 -7.64
#